data_c6cb2702aa84115a737d5fd243dc63f3
#
_entry.id   c6cb2702aa84115a737d5fd243dc63f3
#
_cell.length_a   1.000
_cell.length_b   1.000
_cell.length_c   1.000
_cell.angle_alpha   90.00
_cell.angle_beta   90.00
_cell.angle_gamma   90.00
#
_symmetry.space_group_name_H-M   'P 1'
#
loop_
_entity.id
_entity.type
_entity.pdbx_description
1 polymer ?
#
loop_
_entity_poly.entity_id
_entity_poly.type
_entity_poly.pdbx_seq_one_letter_code
_entity_poly.pdbx_strand_id
1 'polypeptide(L)' 'MIEAVVALLMFVNGEIKEHRIQESMAACLRGKRHAERQYSESVSYKCWRGKAETELYLGEKHIRKIIIQ' A
#
# COMPACT_ATOMS: atom_id res chain seq x y z
N MET A 1 10.05 -1.80 -13.38
CA MET A 1 8.99 -2.55 -14.09
C MET A 1 7.64 -1.96 -13.72
N ILE A 2 6.79 -1.75 -14.70
CA ILE A 2 5.43 -1.22 -14.45
C ILE A 2 4.45 -2.38 -14.49
N GLU A 3 3.68 -2.55 -13.41
CA GLU A 3 2.72 -3.64 -13.31
C GLU A 3 1.50 -3.25 -12.47
N ALA A 4 0.41 -3.99 -12.64
CA ALA A 4 -0.77 -3.82 -11.81
C ALA A 4 -0.53 -4.46 -10.45
N VAL A 5 -0.81 -3.71 -9.39
CA VAL A 5 -0.61 -4.17 -8.02
C VAL A 5 -1.79 -3.78 -7.14
N VAL A 6 -1.93 -4.49 -6.02
CA VAL A 6 -2.79 -4.09 -4.93
C VAL A 6 -1.87 -3.65 -3.79
N ALA A 7 -2.10 -2.48 -3.24
CA ALA A 7 -1.24 -1.93 -2.21
C ALA A 7 -2.05 -1.40 -1.03
N LEU A 8 -1.51 -1.61 0.16
CA LEU A 8 -2.00 -1.00 1.38
C LEU A 8 -1.25 0.32 1.59
N LEU A 9 -1.97 1.42 1.59
CA LEU A 9 -1.40 2.75 1.75
C LEU A 9 -1.66 3.24 3.17
N MET A 10 -0.63 3.74 3.83
CA MET A 10 -0.73 4.37 5.13
C MET A 10 -0.59 5.87 4.99
N PHE A 11 -1.60 6.59 5.44
CA PHE A 11 -1.63 8.05 5.43
C PHE A 11 -1.46 8.58 6.85
N VAL A 12 -0.60 9.57 6.99
CA VAL A 12 -0.43 10.30 8.24
C VAL A 12 -0.66 11.77 7.92
N ASN A 13 -1.66 12.37 8.57
CA ASN A 13 -2.07 13.75 8.31
C ASN A 13 -2.30 14.06 6.82
N GLY A 14 -2.91 13.10 6.11
CA GLY A 14 -3.25 13.25 4.71
C GLY A 14 -2.14 12.96 3.72
N GLU A 15 -0.96 12.60 4.19
CA GLU A 15 0.18 12.26 3.34
C GLU A 15 0.49 10.76 3.38
N ILE A 16 0.85 10.18 2.23
CA ILE A 16 1.26 8.79 2.17
C ILE A 16 2.64 8.65 2.82
N LYS A 17 2.71 7.86 3.90
CA LYS A 17 3.97 7.59 4.60
C LYS A 17 4.53 6.21 4.28
N GLU A 18 3.66 5.27 3.93
CA GLU A 18 4.09 3.90 3.65
C GLU A 18 3.14 3.28 2.64
N HIS A 19 3.69 2.39 1.81
CA HIS A 19 2.89 1.56 0.92
C HIS A 19 3.50 0.17 0.86
N ARG A 20 2.63 -0.84 0.90
CA ARG A 20 3.05 -2.24 0.84
C ARG A 20 2.23 -2.99 -0.19
N ILE A 21 2.91 -3.79 -1.01
CA ILE A 21 2.24 -4.64 -1.99
C ILE A 21 1.58 -5.80 -1.27
N GLN A 22 0.32 -6.06 -1.61
CA GLN A 22 -0.47 -7.16 -1.08
C GLN A 22 -0.75 -8.18 -2.18
N GLU A 23 -0.99 -9.43 -1.80
CA GLU A 23 -1.28 -10.50 -2.75
C GLU A 23 -2.63 -10.33 -3.43
N SER A 24 -3.59 -9.74 -2.75
CA SER A 24 -4.95 -9.58 -3.24
C SER A 24 -5.64 -8.45 -2.49
N MET A 25 -6.78 -8.02 -3.01
CA MET A 25 -7.61 -7.04 -2.33
C MET A 25 -8.12 -7.57 -0.98
N ALA A 26 -8.46 -8.86 -0.90
CA ALA A 26 -8.88 -9.48 0.35
C ALA A 26 -7.78 -9.43 1.40
N ALA A 27 -6.54 -9.72 1.02
CA ALA A 27 -5.39 -9.63 1.93
C ALA A 27 -5.16 -8.18 2.38
N CYS A 28 -5.31 -7.22 1.46
CA CYS A 28 -5.18 -5.80 1.76
C CYS A 28 -6.21 -5.36 2.79
N LEU A 29 -7.47 -5.74 2.61
CA LEU A 29 -8.55 -5.39 3.54
C LEU A 29 -8.34 -5.98 4.93
N ARG A 30 -7.82 -7.21 5.02
CA ARG A 30 -7.48 -7.80 6.31
C ARG A 30 -6.37 -7.05 7.01
N GLY A 31 -5.31 -6.71 6.27
CA GLY A 31 -4.21 -5.91 6.80
C GLY A 31 -4.66 -4.53 7.25
N LYS A 32 -5.55 -3.92 6.47
CA LYS A 32 -6.13 -2.62 6.80
C LYS A 32 -6.87 -2.66 8.13
N ARG A 33 -7.72 -3.69 8.36
CA ARG A 33 -8.44 -3.84 9.62
C ARG A 33 -7.52 -3.99 10.81
N HIS A 34 -6.46 -4.80 10.67
CA HIS A 34 -5.46 -4.98 11.72
C HIS A 34 -4.78 -3.67 12.06
N ALA A 35 -4.36 -2.95 11.03
CA ALA A 35 -3.65 -1.69 11.21
C ALA A 35 -4.52 -0.62 11.86
N GLU A 36 -5.78 -0.52 11.44
CA GLU A 36 -6.71 0.49 11.97
C GLU A 36 -7.00 0.32 13.46
N ARG A 37 -6.84 -0.90 13.99
CA ARG A 37 -7.04 -1.16 15.42
C ARG A 37 -5.90 -0.66 16.30
N GLN A 38 -4.74 -0.39 15.70
CA GLN A 38 -3.51 -0.09 16.43
C GLN A 38 -3.10 1.37 16.42
N TYR A 39 -3.76 2.19 15.60
CA TYR A 39 -3.32 3.56 15.36
C TYR A 39 -4.36 4.61 15.71
N SER A 40 -3.88 5.85 15.89
CA SER A 40 -4.69 6.99 16.27
C SER A 40 -5.47 7.58 15.10
N GLU A 41 -6.30 8.58 15.39
CA GLU A 41 -7.12 9.27 14.41
C GLU A 41 -6.36 9.99 13.32
N SER A 42 -5.08 10.34 13.56
CA SER A 42 -4.26 11.01 12.56
C SER A 42 -3.74 10.07 11.49
N VAL A 43 -3.90 8.76 11.68
CA VAL A 43 -3.43 7.74 10.74
C VAL A 43 -4.62 7.07 10.08
N SER A 44 -4.58 6.98 8.75
CA SER A 44 -5.61 6.28 8.00
C SER A 44 -4.98 5.32 7.00
N TYR A 45 -5.77 4.35 6.56
CA TYR A 45 -5.32 3.33 5.62
C TYR A 45 -6.26 3.22 4.45
N LYS A 46 -5.72 2.91 3.30
CA LYS A 46 -6.51 2.71 2.09
C LYS A 46 -5.94 1.56 1.28
N CYS A 47 -6.82 0.69 0.79
CA CYS A 47 -6.43 -0.31 -0.19
C CYS A 47 -6.56 0.30 -1.57
N TRP A 48 -5.48 0.23 -2.34
CA TRP A 48 -5.39 0.81 -3.67
C TRP A 48 -5.05 -0.27 -4.67
N ARG A 49 -5.68 -0.20 -5.83
CA ARG A 49 -5.42 -1.11 -6.93
C ARG A 49 -5.15 -0.27 -8.18
N GLY A 50 -4.03 -0.53 -8.83
CA GLY A 50 -3.65 0.22 -10.00
C GLY A 50 -2.26 -0.16 -10.48
N LYS A 51 -1.68 0.68 -11.30
CA LYS A 51 -0.35 0.47 -11.83
C LYS A 51 0.70 1.19 -11.00
N ALA A 52 1.81 0.52 -10.78
CA ALA A 52 2.95 1.09 -10.08
C ALA A 52 4.24 0.65 -10.72
N GLU A 53 5.25 1.49 -10.63
CA GLU A 53 6.60 1.11 -10.99
C GLU A 53 7.20 0.37 -9.80
N THR A 54 7.61 -0.88 -10.02
CA THR A 54 8.13 -1.74 -8.96
C THR A 54 9.57 -2.14 -9.25
N GLU A 55 10.30 -2.51 -8.20
CA GLU A 55 11.63 -3.05 -8.33
C GLU A 55 11.84 -4.13 -7.27
N LEU A 56 12.76 -5.06 -7.56
CA LEU A 56 13.17 -6.06 -6.59
C LEU A 56 14.34 -5.51 -5.77
N TYR A 57 14.19 -5.56 -4.46
CA TYR A 57 15.24 -5.15 -3.54
C TYR A 57 15.38 -6.20 -2.44
N LEU A 58 16.56 -6.77 -2.32
CA LEU A 58 16.84 -7.83 -1.35
C LEU A 58 15.86 -9.00 -1.43
N GLY A 59 15.46 -9.36 -2.67
CA GLY A 59 14.54 -10.46 -2.90
C GLY A 59 13.06 -10.13 -2.69
N GLU A 60 12.74 -8.90 -2.31
CA GLU A 60 11.37 -8.44 -2.12
C GLU A 60 10.98 -7.39 -3.15
N LYS A 61 9.72 -7.42 -3.56
CA LYS A 61 9.18 -6.44 -4.49
C LYS A 61 8.72 -5.19 -3.74
N HIS A 62 9.22 -4.04 -4.16
CA HIS A 62 8.88 -2.76 -3.58
C HIS A 62 8.30 -1.82 -4.64
N ILE A 63 7.38 -0.99 -4.24
CA ILE A 63 6.83 0.05 -5.10
C ILE A 63 7.82 1.21 -5.12
N ARG A 64 8.32 1.52 -6.31
CA ARG A 64 9.19 2.66 -6.52
C ARG A 64 8.38 3.93 -6.79
N LYS A 65 7.30 3.80 -7.54
CA LYS A 65 6.46 4.93 -7.91
C LYS A 65 5.05 4.47 -8.19
N ILE A 66 4.06 5.16 -7.64
CA ILE A 66 2.66 4.93 -7.95
C ILE A 66 2.29 5.75 -9.18
N ILE A 67 1.69 5.09 -10.16
CA ILE A 67 1.20 5.75 -11.37
C ILE A 67 -0.28 6.03 -11.19
N ILE A 68 -0.61 7.30 -11.06
CA ILE A 68 -2.00 7.75 -10.92
C ILE A 68 -2.54 8.03 -12.31
N GLN A 69 -3.65 7.38 -12.62
CA GLN A 69 -4.36 7.61 -13.88
C GLN A 69 -5.63 8.40 -13.63
#